data_60b228e2f91fa12c2137e737664ff28a
#
_entry.id   60b228e2f91fa12c2137e737664ff28a
#
_cell.length_a   1.000
_cell.length_b   1.000
_cell.length_c   1.000
_cell.angle_alpha   90.00
_cell.angle_beta   90.00
_cell.angle_gamma   90.00
#
_symmetry.space_group_name_H-M   'P 1'
#
loop_
_entity.id
_entity.type
_entity.pdbx_description
1 polymer ?
#
loop_
_entity_poly.entity_id
_entity_poly.type
_entity_poly.pdbx_seq_one_letter_code
_entity_poly.pdbx_strand_id
1 'polypeptide(L)'
;MPPIQSNSTTANSLLLESRHILLAGSISNTTENVLVDKAHEFVDSFVEEVINAGGGFVVYLAAEPVNTDGKALLFDWTVARAIDRLLPGESSQVRLKIVATEERLQSKASAVQRQLIYGMVARGVAELIPLEDEVLTGGNVGDEQIEHATAMVALGGGKGVLDRARKMSKKMLPVLPLDLQLGANSEDGTGALGVRKNFLTSPLTYLPNTGNKVAKILSALSLQEPVMALADISKRIIKIFHDEEQARVEALPPDVLVLTALDVELAAAKQALGIATDAEHVTTQDGIHIWKAPVTKRGGKTASCVVACFAGAGNIDAASVTSMLLGELRPANVMMLGIAAGMREKCKLGEVVLAERIVAYDGAALVAGGAVEHRPEITRLNTRVRQDVASYLSDRESVVARLTESYKTLDIVFPENVEAGPVAEGVMPKTATVASGEKLLRDPEKFLALRELHGKTEVAEMEGAGLFAACANFGKPVLMVRGISDFGDSVKDNRFHLLAAKAAAAVTVDYIANGMTL
;
A
#
# COMPACT_ATOMS: atom_id res chain seq x y z
N MET A 1 -9.97 19.29 -41.98
CA MET A 1 -9.98 18.62 -40.68
C MET A 1 -8.69 17.83 -40.54
N PRO A 2 -7.74 18.20 -39.70
CA PRO A 2 -6.59 17.36 -39.38
C PRO A 2 -6.99 16.34 -38.32
N PRO A 3 -6.35 15.14 -38.28
CA PRO A 3 -6.70 14.09 -37.35
C PRO A 3 -6.23 14.43 -35.91
N ILE A 4 -7.11 14.19 -34.98
CA ILE A 4 -6.85 14.30 -33.53
C ILE A 4 -5.86 13.18 -33.15
N GLN A 5 -4.62 13.55 -32.85
CA GLN A 5 -3.67 12.65 -32.20
C GLN A 5 -4.11 12.44 -30.75
N SER A 6 -4.57 11.26 -30.46
CA SER A 6 -4.79 10.78 -29.08
C SER A 6 -3.43 10.53 -28.42
N ASN A 7 -2.93 11.49 -27.67
CA ASN A 7 -1.84 11.27 -26.72
C ASN A 7 -2.38 10.59 -25.47
N SER A 8 -2.50 9.27 -25.50
CA SER A 8 -2.58 8.44 -24.29
C SER A 8 -1.18 7.91 -23.97
N THR A 9 -0.33 8.74 -23.40
CA THR A 9 0.85 8.27 -22.66
C THR A 9 0.43 7.89 -21.24
N THR A 10 -0.18 6.72 -21.10
CA THR A 10 -0.07 5.97 -19.84
C THR A 10 1.41 5.63 -19.70
N ALA A 11 2.08 6.25 -18.72
CA ALA A 11 3.41 5.85 -18.31
C ALA A 11 3.31 4.38 -17.89
N ASN A 12 3.82 3.45 -18.72
CA ASN A 12 4.03 2.06 -18.31
C ASN A 12 5.00 2.10 -17.14
N SER A 13 4.52 1.91 -15.92
CA SER A 13 5.38 1.74 -14.76
C SER A 13 6.23 0.50 -15.01
N LEU A 14 7.56 0.63 -14.91
CA LEU A 14 8.49 -0.47 -15.11
C LEU A 14 8.27 -1.51 -13.99
N LEU A 15 8.19 -2.79 -14.35
CA LEU A 15 7.83 -3.89 -13.42
C LEU A 15 8.77 -4.01 -12.20
N LEU A 16 10.03 -3.60 -12.35
CA LEU A 16 11.07 -3.70 -11.31
C LEU A 16 11.71 -2.34 -10.98
N GLU A 17 10.99 -1.24 -11.14
CA GLU A 17 11.55 0.10 -10.90
C GLU A 17 12.24 0.19 -9.52
N SER A 18 13.51 0.64 -9.53
CA SER A 18 14.36 0.81 -8.34
C SER A 18 14.63 -0.46 -7.52
N ARG A 19 14.40 -1.66 -8.06
CA ARG A 19 14.64 -2.94 -7.38
C ARG A 19 15.94 -3.57 -7.81
N HIS A 20 16.64 -4.18 -6.85
CA HIS A 20 17.91 -4.85 -7.09
C HIS A 20 17.80 -6.34 -6.74
N ILE A 21 18.14 -7.20 -7.69
CA ILE A 21 18.09 -8.66 -7.55
C ILE A 21 19.48 -9.17 -7.16
N LEU A 22 19.52 -10.05 -6.16
CA LEU A 22 20.70 -10.86 -5.84
C LEU A 22 20.66 -12.15 -6.68
N LEU A 23 21.55 -12.28 -7.64
CA LEU A 23 21.79 -13.56 -8.32
C LEU A 23 22.84 -14.34 -7.51
N ALA A 24 22.40 -15.29 -6.70
CA ALA A 24 23.27 -16.07 -5.85
C ALA A 24 23.57 -17.43 -6.45
N GLY A 25 24.85 -17.71 -6.72
CA GLY A 25 25.25 -18.96 -7.30
C GLY A 25 26.71 -19.07 -7.67
N SER A 26 27.11 -20.28 -8.05
CA SER A 26 28.41 -20.57 -8.62
C SER A 26 28.36 -21.88 -9.39
N ILE A 27 29.39 -22.12 -10.19
CA ILE A 27 29.57 -23.31 -11.02
C ILE A 27 30.75 -24.12 -10.44
N SER A 28 30.65 -25.45 -10.39
CA SER A 28 31.78 -26.31 -10.04
C SER A 28 32.81 -26.32 -11.16
N ASN A 29 34.09 -26.44 -10.80
CA ASN A 29 35.20 -26.60 -11.76
C ASN A 29 35.13 -27.91 -12.55
N THR A 30 34.28 -28.85 -12.15
CA THR A 30 34.05 -30.15 -12.81
C THR A 30 32.78 -30.15 -13.67
N THR A 31 32.04 -29.02 -13.75
CA THR A 31 30.82 -28.90 -14.55
C THR A 31 31.16 -28.95 -16.05
N GLU A 32 30.37 -29.68 -16.83
CA GLU A 32 30.51 -29.72 -18.27
C GLU A 32 30.37 -28.35 -18.92
N ASN A 33 31.23 -28.04 -19.88
CA ASN A 33 31.29 -26.71 -20.52
C ASN A 33 29.95 -26.29 -21.17
N VAL A 34 29.16 -27.22 -21.66
CA VAL A 34 27.82 -26.96 -22.24
C VAL A 34 26.89 -26.38 -21.15
N LEU A 35 26.96 -26.86 -19.93
CA LEU A 35 26.14 -26.34 -18.82
C LEU A 35 26.69 -24.99 -18.31
N VAL A 36 28.01 -24.82 -18.34
CA VAL A 36 28.65 -23.53 -18.01
C VAL A 36 28.19 -22.45 -18.98
N ASP A 37 28.26 -22.72 -20.29
CA ASP A 37 27.83 -21.78 -21.34
C ASP A 37 26.34 -21.46 -21.20
N LYS A 38 25.51 -22.46 -21.03
CA LYS A 38 24.06 -22.31 -20.82
C LYS A 38 23.73 -21.45 -19.59
N ALA A 39 24.48 -21.61 -18.49
CA ALA A 39 24.29 -20.79 -17.30
C ALA A 39 24.61 -19.31 -17.56
N HIS A 40 25.72 -19.02 -18.24
CA HIS A 40 26.11 -17.66 -18.58
C HIS A 40 25.20 -17.03 -19.62
N GLU A 41 24.74 -17.80 -20.62
CA GLU A 41 23.74 -17.34 -21.59
C GLU A 41 22.42 -16.96 -20.91
N PHE A 42 21.95 -17.78 -19.97
CA PHE A 42 20.78 -17.43 -19.16
C PHE A 42 21.01 -16.15 -18.36
N VAL A 43 22.16 -16.03 -17.69
CA VAL A 43 22.47 -14.83 -16.88
C VAL A 43 22.50 -13.58 -17.76
N ASP A 44 23.11 -13.64 -18.92
CA ASP A 44 23.16 -12.51 -19.86
C ASP A 44 21.75 -12.08 -20.31
N SER A 45 20.91 -13.05 -20.70
CA SER A 45 19.50 -12.82 -21.05
C SER A 45 18.69 -12.29 -19.86
N PHE A 46 18.91 -12.81 -18.66
CA PHE A 46 18.21 -12.37 -17.46
C PHE A 46 18.57 -10.93 -17.08
N VAL A 47 19.85 -10.56 -17.20
CA VAL A 47 20.30 -9.17 -16.96
C VAL A 47 19.62 -8.22 -17.92
N GLU A 48 19.57 -8.55 -19.22
CA GLU A 48 18.90 -7.72 -20.23
C GLU A 48 17.44 -7.47 -19.88
N GLU A 49 16.69 -8.51 -19.56
CA GLU A 49 15.26 -8.39 -19.24
C GLU A 49 15.02 -7.64 -17.91
N VAL A 50 15.87 -7.81 -16.89
CA VAL A 50 15.79 -7.06 -15.62
C VAL A 50 16.06 -5.58 -15.84
N ILE A 51 17.08 -5.22 -16.62
CA ILE A 51 17.39 -3.82 -16.97
C ILE A 51 16.24 -3.19 -17.74
N ASN A 52 15.69 -3.90 -18.74
CA ASN A 52 14.53 -3.45 -19.51
C ASN A 52 13.28 -3.26 -18.63
N ALA A 53 13.14 -4.05 -17.58
CA ALA A 53 12.06 -3.92 -16.59
C ALA A 53 12.31 -2.82 -15.53
N GLY A 54 13.41 -2.07 -15.62
CA GLY A 54 13.74 -0.99 -14.70
C GLY A 54 14.45 -1.45 -13.42
N GLY A 55 14.85 -2.71 -13.33
CA GLY A 55 15.56 -3.29 -12.20
C GLY A 55 17.09 -3.13 -12.27
N GLY A 56 17.75 -3.67 -11.26
CA GLY A 56 19.20 -3.75 -11.16
C GLY A 56 19.65 -4.99 -10.40
N PHE A 57 20.94 -5.07 -10.10
CA PHE A 57 21.54 -6.20 -9.43
C PHE A 57 22.42 -5.79 -8.23
N VAL A 58 22.58 -6.73 -7.29
CA VAL A 58 23.57 -6.67 -6.24
C VAL A 58 24.60 -7.75 -6.48
N VAL A 59 25.86 -7.40 -6.59
CA VAL A 59 26.97 -8.32 -6.86
C VAL A 59 28.09 -8.16 -5.84
N TYR A 60 28.92 -9.20 -5.71
CA TYR A 60 30.19 -9.14 -5.00
C TYR A 60 31.33 -9.28 -6.02
N LEU A 61 32.08 -8.24 -6.25
CA LEU A 61 33.19 -8.25 -7.20
C LEU A 61 34.55 -8.39 -6.49
N ALA A 62 35.23 -9.45 -6.83
CA ALA A 62 36.60 -9.76 -6.37
C ALA A 62 37.33 -10.54 -7.48
N ALA A 63 37.92 -11.69 -7.15
CA ALA A 63 38.51 -12.59 -8.15
C ALA A 63 37.45 -13.18 -9.06
N GLU A 64 37.82 -13.48 -10.31
CA GLU A 64 37.01 -14.23 -11.26
C GLU A 64 37.66 -15.62 -11.48
N PRO A 65 37.33 -16.62 -10.66
CA PRO A 65 37.84 -17.98 -10.85
C PRO A 65 37.31 -18.56 -12.17
N VAL A 66 38.18 -19.32 -12.84
CA VAL A 66 37.88 -20.00 -14.09
C VAL A 66 38.14 -21.51 -13.98
N ASN A 67 37.45 -22.31 -14.81
CA ASN A 67 37.76 -23.73 -14.94
C ASN A 67 39.03 -23.96 -15.80
N THR A 68 39.35 -25.23 -16.06
CA THR A 68 40.52 -25.63 -16.87
C THR A 68 40.50 -25.08 -18.29
N ASP A 69 39.31 -24.79 -18.82
CA ASP A 69 39.10 -24.27 -20.18
C ASP A 69 38.96 -22.74 -20.21
N GLY A 70 39.23 -22.06 -19.08
CA GLY A 70 39.16 -20.60 -18.97
C GLY A 70 37.77 -19.99 -18.84
N LYS A 71 36.73 -20.80 -18.59
CA LYS A 71 35.38 -20.32 -18.41
C LYS A 71 35.11 -19.90 -16.97
N ALA A 72 34.45 -18.77 -16.77
CA ALA A 72 34.14 -18.22 -15.46
C ALA A 72 33.23 -19.15 -14.65
N LEU A 73 33.51 -19.25 -13.34
CA LEU A 73 32.76 -20.08 -12.40
C LEU A 73 31.80 -19.26 -11.50
N LEU A 74 31.83 -17.92 -11.60
CA LEU A 74 30.94 -17.01 -10.88
C LEU A 74 30.19 -16.13 -11.86
N PHE A 75 29.00 -15.70 -11.48
CA PHE A 75 28.11 -14.91 -12.32
C PHE A 75 28.28 -13.39 -12.17
N ASP A 76 28.90 -12.94 -11.07
CA ASP A 76 28.96 -11.51 -10.72
C ASP A 76 29.62 -10.66 -11.82
N TRP A 77 30.72 -11.13 -12.41
CA TRP A 77 31.39 -10.44 -13.52
C TRP A 77 30.60 -10.51 -14.84
N THR A 78 29.84 -11.56 -15.05
CA THR A 78 28.94 -11.65 -16.21
C THR A 78 27.84 -10.62 -16.09
N VAL A 79 27.24 -10.47 -14.92
CA VAL A 79 26.24 -9.43 -14.63
C VAL A 79 26.84 -8.03 -14.86
N ALA A 80 28.02 -7.74 -14.30
CA ALA A 80 28.67 -6.44 -14.44
C ALA A 80 28.96 -6.08 -15.90
N ARG A 81 29.53 -7.01 -16.68
CA ARG A 81 29.81 -6.82 -18.11
C ARG A 81 28.55 -6.64 -18.95
N ALA A 82 27.49 -7.38 -18.66
CA ALA A 82 26.22 -7.25 -19.34
C ALA A 82 25.58 -5.87 -19.10
N ILE A 83 25.59 -5.39 -17.87
CA ILE A 83 25.06 -4.06 -17.53
C ILE A 83 25.88 -2.95 -18.21
N ASP A 84 27.22 -3.03 -18.19
CA ASP A 84 28.09 -2.06 -18.88
C ASP A 84 27.81 -1.98 -20.38
N ARG A 85 27.59 -3.14 -21.03
CA ARG A 85 27.22 -3.25 -22.44
C ARG A 85 25.86 -2.63 -22.73
N LEU A 86 24.87 -2.87 -21.85
CA LEU A 86 23.49 -2.41 -22.04
C LEU A 86 23.32 -0.91 -21.75
N LEU A 87 24.15 -0.36 -20.85
CA LEU A 87 24.07 1.03 -20.39
C LEU A 87 25.41 1.76 -20.58
N PRO A 88 25.80 2.05 -21.84
CA PRO A 88 27.11 2.68 -22.13
C PRO A 88 27.15 4.17 -21.79
N GLY A 89 25.99 4.82 -21.57
CA GLY A 89 25.86 6.24 -21.25
C GLY A 89 25.71 6.54 -19.77
N GLU A 90 25.50 7.82 -19.44
CA GLU A 90 25.16 8.26 -18.08
C GLU A 90 23.76 7.76 -17.68
N SER A 91 23.59 7.45 -16.40
CA SER A 91 22.34 7.01 -15.82
C SER A 91 21.97 7.83 -14.57
N SER A 92 20.71 8.22 -14.47
CA SER A 92 20.17 8.83 -13.25
C SER A 92 19.75 7.80 -12.20
N GLN A 93 19.83 6.50 -12.53
CA GLN A 93 19.43 5.40 -11.64
C GLN A 93 20.56 4.38 -11.55
N VAL A 94 20.94 4.03 -10.31
CA VAL A 94 21.88 2.95 -10.03
C VAL A 94 21.26 1.61 -10.44
N ARG A 95 21.96 0.88 -11.33
CA ARG A 95 21.53 -0.44 -11.81
C ARG A 95 22.40 -1.57 -11.29
N LEU A 96 23.59 -1.24 -10.78
CA LEU A 96 24.49 -2.22 -10.19
C LEU A 96 24.99 -1.73 -8.84
N LYS A 97 24.68 -2.47 -7.79
CA LYS A 97 25.24 -2.27 -6.46
C LYS A 97 26.38 -3.26 -6.26
N ILE A 98 27.59 -2.75 -6.06
CA ILE A 98 28.81 -3.54 -5.96
C ILE A 98 29.26 -3.58 -4.51
N VAL A 99 29.07 -4.71 -3.86
CA VAL A 99 29.63 -4.98 -2.54
C VAL A 99 31.08 -5.41 -2.73
N ALA A 100 32.03 -4.64 -2.20
CA ALA A 100 33.45 -4.94 -2.34
C ALA A 100 34.29 -4.21 -1.27
N THR A 101 35.50 -4.69 -1.02
CA THR A 101 36.56 -3.90 -0.34
C THR A 101 37.51 -3.32 -1.38
N GLU A 102 37.97 -2.10 -1.15
CA GLU A 102 38.95 -1.46 -2.00
C GLU A 102 40.22 -2.34 -2.14
N GLU A 103 40.72 -2.91 -1.04
CA GLU A 103 41.88 -3.80 -1.04
C GLU A 103 41.70 -5.01 -1.97
N ARG A 104 40.52 -5.66 -1.95
CA ARG A 104 40.26 -6.82 -2.80
C ARG A 104 40.09 -6.43 -4.26
N LEU A 105 39.45 -5.30 -4.55
CA LEU A 105 39.38 -4.78 -5.91
C LEU A 105 40.79 -4.49 -6.46
N GLN A 106 41.66 -3.90 -5.66
CA GLN A 106 43.03 -3.62 -6.07
C GLN A 106 43.87 -4.88 -6.24
N SER A 107 43.76 -5.87 -5.34
CA SER A 107 44.60 -7.06 -5.32
C SER A 107 44.11 -8.23 -6.18
N LYS A 108 42.80 -8.33 -6.45
CA LYS A 108 42.16 -9.49 -7.11
C LYS A 108 41.54 -9.20 -8.45
N ALA A 109 41.10 -7.95 -8.73
CA ALA A 109 40.58 -7.57 -10.03
C ALA A 109 41.72 -7.09 -10.97
N SER A 110 41.66 -7.47 -12.25
CA SER A 110 42.57 -6.99 -13.28
C SER A 110 42.41 -5.49 -13.55
N ALA A 111 43.37 -4.85 -14.19
CA ALA A 111 43.30 -3.44 -14.56
C ALA A 111 42.04 -3.14 -15.45
N VAL A 112 41.72 -4.05 -16.37
CA VAL A 112 40.54 -3.92 -17.24
C VAL A 112 39.24 -4.00 -16.42
N GLN A 113 39.18 -4.93 -15.46
CA GLN A 113 38.02 -5.08 -14.59
C GLN A 113 37.82 -3.85 -13.69
N ARG A 114 38.90 -3.30 -13.12
CA ARG A 114 38.81 -2.04 -12.35
C ARG A 114 38.35 -0.86 -13.20
N GLN A 115 38.89 -0.73 -14.42
CA GLN A 115 38.46 0.33 -15.34
C GLN A 115 36.96 0.24 -15.67
N LEU A 116 36.44 -0.97 -15.87
CA LEU A 116 35.02 -1.20 -16.10
C LEU A 116 34.18 -0.75 -14.90
N ILE A 117 34.54 -1.17 -13.66
CA ILE A 117 33.82 -0.78 -12.44
C ILE A 117 33.82 0.75 -12.26
N TYR A 118 35.00 1.38 -12.26
CA TYR A 118 35.08 2.82 -12.04
C TYR A 118 34.43 3.63 -13.17
N GLY A 119 34.45 3.10 -14.40
CA GLY A 119 33.72 3.69 -15.53
C GLY A 119 32.20 3.67 -15.30
N MET A 120 31.64 2.55 -14.82
CA MET A 120 30.21 2.48 -14.48
C MET A 120 29.82 3.40 -13.32
N VAL A 121 30.67 3.49 -12.28
CA VAL A 121 30.45 4.40 -11.15
C VAL A 121 30.48 5.85 -11.61
N ALA A 122 31.43 6.24 -12.44
CA ALA A 122 31.54 7.60 -12.97
C ALA A 122 30.31 8.01 -13.82
N ARG A 123 29.66 7.06 -14.49
CA ARG A 123 28.44 7.27 -15.27
C ARG A 123 27.15 7.19 -14.45
N GLY A 124 27.22 6.95 -13.14
CA GLY A 124 26.04 6.76 -12.26
C GLY A 124 25.29 5.44 -12.49
N VAL A 125 25.82 4.51 -13.26
CA VAL A 125 25.24 3.18 -13.52
C VAL A 125 25.46 2.24 -12.34
N ALA A 126 26.60 2.37 -11.65
CA ALA A 126 26.96 1.53 -10.49
C ALA A 126 27.24 2.37 -9.24
N GLU A 127 27.04 1.73 -8.09
CA GLU A 127 27.37 2.23 -6.75
C GLU A 127 28.30 1.24 -6.07
N LEU A 128 29.41 1.72 -5.49
CA LEU A 128 30.29 0.92 -4.64
C LEU A 128 29.79 0.98 -3.19
N ILE A 129 29.55 -0.20 -2.62
CA ILE A 129 29.16 -0.37 -1.22
C ILE A 129 30.41 -0.89 -0.50
N PRO A 130 31.07 -0.05 0.32
CA PRO A 130 32.30 -0.44 0.99
C PRO A 130 32.01 -1.45 2.10
N LEU A 131 32.80 -2.51 2.17
CA LEU A 131 32.85 -3.42 3.31
C LEU A 131 33.99 -3.00 4.24
N GLU A 132 33.74 -2.97 5.54
CA GLU A 132 34.80 -2.82 6.54
C GLU A 132 35.59 -4.11 6.68
N ASP A 133 36.90 -4.00 6.93
CA ASP A 133 37.85 -5.16 6.94
C ASP A 133 37.49 -6.24 7.97
N GLU A 134 36.90 -5.88 9.10
CA GLU A 134 36.46 -6.82 10.14
C GLU A 134 35.32 -7.74 9.65
N VAL A 135 34.56 -7.32 8.64
CA VAL A 135 33.47 -8.05 8.04
C VAL A 135 33.98 -9.24 7.20
N LEU A 136 35.21 -9.20 6.72
CA LEU A 136 35.79 -10.20 5.83
C LEU A 136 36.17 -11.51 6.51
N THR A 137 36.49 -11.48 7.81
CA THR A 137 36.91 -12.65 8.58
C THR A 137 35.73 -13.47 9.12
N GLY A 138 34.50 -12.91 9.10
CA GLY A 138 33.29 -13.48 9.72
C GLY A 138 32.18 -13.97 8.78
N GLY A 139 32.35 -13.94 7.45
CA GLY A 139 31.34 -14.45 6.50
C GLY A 139 30.21 -13.48 6.14
N ASN A 140 30.36 -12.19 6.34
CA ASN A 140 29.30 -11.18 6.22
C ASN A 140 29.09 -10.56 4.82
N VAL A 141 29.87 -10.93 3.79
CA VAL A 141 29.63 -10.46 2.40
C VAL A 141 28.20 -10.78 1.96
N GLY A 142 27.73 -11.98 2.29
CA GLY A 142 26.37 -12.41 1.95
C GLY A 142 25.31 -11.63 2.71
N ASP A 143 25.57 -11.16 3.91
CA ASP A 143 24.66 -10.35 4.72
C ASP A 143 24.54 -8.95 4.11
N GLU A 144 25.64 -8.33 3.73
CA GLU A 144 25.66 -7.04 3.08
C GLU A 144 24.93 -7.08 1.72
N GLN A 145 25.16 -8.13 0.92
CA GLN A 145 24.39 -8.30 -0.32
C GLN A 145 22.88 -8.37 -0.07
N ILE A 146 22.44 -9.05 1.00
CA ILE A 146 21.03 -9.19 1.37
C ILE A 146 20.42 -7.85 1.80
N GLU A 147 21.18 -6.98 2.51
CA GLU A 147 20.66 -5.66 2.92
C GLU A 147 20.32 -4.77 1.72
N HIS A 148 21.00 -4.96 0.60
CA HIS A 148 20.80 -4.18 -0.62
C HIS A 148 19.92 -4.85 -1.68
N ALA A 149 19.51 -6.11 -1.46
CA ALA A 149 18.68 -6.86 -2.38
C ALA A 149 17.19 -6.79 -2.01
N THR A 150 16.33 -6.77 -3.03
CA THR A 150 14.87 -6.83 -2.88
C THR A 150 14.29 -8.20 -3.25
N ALA A 151 15.06 -9.03 -3.96
CA ALA A 151 14.71 -10.39 -4.35
C ALA A 151 15.99 -11.21 -4.60
N MET A 152 15.88 -12.53 -4.62
CA MET A 152 17.00 -13.43 -4.90
C MET A 152 16.61 -14.47 -5.95
N VAL A 153 17.47 -14.68 -6.93
CA VAL A 153 17.46 -15.84 -7.81
C VAL A 153 18.64 -16.75 -7.40
N ALA A 154 18.33 -18.01 -7.10
CA ALA A 154 19.35 -19.02 -6.78
C ALA A 154 19.66 -19.88 -8.02
N LEU A 155 20.95 -19.95 -8.44
CA LEU A 155 21.41 -20.67 -9.62
C LEU A 155 22.72 -21.41 -9.31
N GLY A 156 22.66 -22.74 -9.16
CA GLY A 156 23.82 -23.54 -8.78
C GLY A 156 24.31 -23.24 -7.35
N GLY A 157 25.62 -23.24 -7.15
CA GLY A 157 26.26 -22.96 -5.85
C GLY A 157 26.08 -24.05 -4.81
N GLY A 158 26.56 -23.79 -3.60
CA GLY A 158 26.54 -24.71 -2.47
C GLY A 158 25.85 -24.12 -1.22
N LYS A 159 26.33 -24.51 -0.04
CA LYS A 159 25.79 -24.14 1.27
C LYS A 159 25.57 -22.63 1.45
N GLY A 160 26.48 -21.80 0.91
CA GLY A 160 26.34 -20.34 1.00
C GLY A 160 25.09 -19.79 0.29
N VAL A 161 24.65 -20.42 -0.81
CA VAL A 161 23.39 -20.05 -1.50
C VAL A 161 22.18 -20.44 -0.64
N LEU A 162 22.18 -21.62 -0.04
CA LEU A 162 21.11 -22.07 0.85
C LEU A 162 21.00 -21.16 2.10
N ASP A 163 22.15 -20.75 2.68
CA ASP A 163 22.17 -19.87 3.84
C ASP A 163 21.63 -18.47 3.49
N ARG A 164 22.01 -17.91 2.31
CA ARG A 164 21.43 -16.63 1.83
C ARG A 164 19.94 -16.75 1.61
N ALA A 165 19.47 -17.82 0.97
CA ALA A 165 18.05 -18.05 0.75
C ALA A 165 17.26 -18.10 2.07
N ARG A 166 17.79 -18.75 3.11
CA ARG A 166 17.19 -18.77 4.45
C ARG A 166 17.16 -17.40 5.11
N LYS A 167 18.22 -16.60 4.97
CA LYS A 167 18.27 -15.24 5.51
C LYS A 167 17.29 -14.31 4.79
N MET A 168 17.19 -14.38 3.45
CA MET A 168 16.22 -13.66 2.66
C MET A 168 14.78 -14.00 3.08
N SER A 169 14.48 -15.30 3.22
CA SER A 169 13.16 -15.77 3.66
C SER A 169 12.78 -15.29 5.06
N LYS A 170 13.74 -15.22 5.99
CA LYS A 170 13.50 -14.64 7.34
C LYS A 170 13.14 -13.15 7.29
N LYS A 171 13.63 -12.42 6.28
CA LYS A 171 13.28 -11.02 6.01
C LYS A 171 12.02 -10.87 5.15
N MET A 172 11.32 -11.96 4.87
CA MET A 172 10.14 -11.99 3.98
C MET A 172 10.45 -11.48 2.56
N LEU A 173 11.72 -11.60 2.12
CA LEU A 173 12.12 -11.23 0.77
C LEU A 173 12.00 -12.43 -0.17
N PRO A 174 11.50 -12.24 -1.41
CA PRO A 174 11.24 -13.30 -2.35
C PRO A 174 12.52 -14.00 -2.83
N VAL A 175 12.47 -15.33 -2.88
CA VAL A 175 13.55 -16.19 -3.38
C VAL A 175 13.00 -17.18 -4.40
N LEU A 176 13.59 -17.22 -5.60
CA LEU A 176 13.24 -18.15 -6.66
C LEU A 176 14.43 -19.06 -7.01
N PRO A 177 14.33 -20.37 -6.81
CA PRO A 177 15.38 -21.33 -7.16
C PRO A 177 15.21 -21.86 -8.59
N LEU A 178 16.33 -21.93 -9.33
CA LEU A 178 16.42 -22.56 -10.65
C LEU A 178 17.05 -23.95 -10.56
N ASP A 179 16.85 -24.79 -11.60
CA ASP A 179 17.14 -26.22 -11.55
C ASP A 179 18.38 -26.67 -12.35
N LEU A 180 19.15 -25.72 -12.90
CA LEU A 180 20.33 -26.09 -13.68
C LEU A 180 21.39 -26.76 -12.80
N GLN A 181 21.81 -27.96 -13.20
CA GLN A 181 22.79 -28.77 -12.47
C GLN A 181 24.21 -28.31 -12.76
N LEU A 182 24.71 -27.40 -11.94
CA LEU A 182 26.04 -26.82 -12.10
C LEU A 182 27.13 -27.50 -11.27
N GLY A 183 26.83 -28.71 -10.79
CA GLY A 183 27.80 -29.59 -10.13
C GLY A 183 28.50 -28.99 -8.91
N ALA A 184 27.94 -27.97 -8.32
CA ALA A 184 28.62 -27.16 -7.34
C ALA A 184 28.94 -27.86 -6.02
N ASN A 185 28.50 -29.11 -5.81
CA ASN A 185 29.00 -29.97 -4.73
C ASN A 185 28.48 -31.39 -4.87
N SER A 186 29.30 -32.34 -4.41
CA SER A 186 28.96 -33.77 -4.22
C SER A 186 27.90 -34.00 -3.12
N GLU A 187 27.42 -32.93 -2.46
CA GLU A 187 26.38 -33.02 -1.44
C GLU A 187 25.02 -32.72 -2.07
N ASP A 188 24.25 -33.77 -2.33
CA ASP A 188 22.87 -33.65 -2.75
C ASP A 188 22.06 -32.78 -1.79
N GLY A 189 21.41 -31.77 -2.32
CA GLY A 189 20.47 -30.91 -1.57
C GLY A 189 21.08 -29.61 -1.03
N THR A 190 22.27 -29.21 -1.44
CA THR A 190 22.85 -27.90 -1.18
C THR A 190 22.69 -26.96 -2.40
N GLY A 191 22.92 -25.66 -2.18
CA GLY A 191 22.79 -24.66 -3.26
C GLY A 191 21.35 -24.47 -3.76
N ALA A 192 21.22 -24.07 -5.03
CA ALA A 192 19.94 -23.78 -5.65
C ALA A 192 19.01 -25.01 -5.69
N LEU A 193 19.54 -26.20 -5.91
CA LEU A 193 18.76 -27.45 -5.88
C LEU A 193 18.21 -27.74 -4.48
N GLY A 194 18.97 -27.47 -3.43
CA GLY A 194 18.51 -27.56 -2.05
C GLY A 194 17.41 -26.54 -1.73
N VAL A 195 17.56 -25.28 -2.20
CA VAL A 195 16.50 -24.27 -2.09
C VAL A 195 15.26 -24.71 -2.85
N ARG A 196 15.40 -25.30 -4.07
CA ARG A 196 14.28 -25.78 -4.88
C ARG A 196 13.52 -26.91 -4.19
N LYS A 197 14.22 -27.86 -3.58
CA LYS A 197 13.60 -28.94 -2.79
C LYS A 197 12.78 -28.37 -1.63
N ASN A 198 13.34 -27.42 -0.89
CA ASN A 198 12.66 -26.75 0.22
C ASN A 198 11.48 -25.89 -0.27
N PHE A 199 11.64 -25.21 -1.41
CA PHE A 199 10.58 -24.43 -2.04
C PHE A 199 9.36 -25.29 -2.39
N LEU A 200 9.56 -26.46 -3.00
CA LEU A 200 8.48 -27.38 -3.34
C LEU A 200 7.75 -27.94 -2.11
N THR A 201 8.44 -28.05 -0.98
CA THR A 201 7.85 -28.51 0.29
C THR A 201 7.10 -27.37 1.00
N SER A 202 7.62 -26.15 0.96
CA SER A 202 7.08 -24.99 1.69
C SER A 202 7.20 -23.72 0.84
N PRO A 203 6.40 -23.57 -0.22
CA PRO A 203 6.53 -22.47 -1.18
C PRO A 203 6.39 -21.08 -0.54
N LEU A 204 5.48 -20.94 0.41
CA LEU A 204 5.22 -19.65 1.10
C LEU A 204 6.38 -19.19 1.99
N THR A 205 7.34 -20.07 2.31
CA THR A 205 8.58 -19.66 3.00
C THR A 205 9.45 -18.76 2.12
N TYR A 206 9.40 -18.95 0.81
CA TYR A 206 10.27 -18.28 -0.16
C TYR A 206 9.55 -17.22 -1.02
N LEU A 207 8.26 -17.39 -1.24
CA LEU A 207 7.37 -16.43 -1.87
C LEU A 207 6.10 -16.34 -1.00
N PRO A 208 6.10 -15.46 0.01
CA PRO A 208 5.06 -15.44 1.05
C PRO A 208 3.62 -15.26 0.54
N ASN A 209 3.43 -14.57 -0.59
CA ASN A 209 2.12 -14.24 -1.11
C ASN A 209 1.71 -15.11 -2.32
N THR A 210 2.67 -15.48 -3.18
CA THR A 210 2.38 -16.17 -4.45
C THR A 210 2.96 -17.60 -4.54
N GLY A 211 3.72 -18.04 -3.55
CA GLY A 211 4.51 -19.28 -3.58
C GLY A 211 3.73 -20.51 -4.03
N ASN A 212 2.50 -20.71 -3.55
CA ASN A 212 1.66 -21.85 -3.95
C ASN A 212 1.27 -21.82 -5.44
N LYS A 213 1.10 -20.62 -6.03
CA LYS A 213 0.83 -20.46 -7.47
C LYS A 213 2.10 -20.78 -8.26
N VAL A 214 3.23 -20.24 -7.81
CA VAL A 214 4.53 -20.43 -8.48
C VAL A 214 5.01 -21.88 -8.42
N ALA A 215 4.80 -22.60 -7.32
CA ALA A 215 5.14 -24.01 -7.21
C ALA A 215 4.48 -24.86 -8.30
N LYS A 216 3.25 -24.54 -8.72
CA LYS A 216 2.53 -25.25 -9.79
C LYS A 216 3.13 -25.04 -11.18
N ILE A 217 3.83 -23.93 -11.40
CA ILE A 217 4.43 -23.58 -12.70
C ILE A 217 5.95 -23.65 -12.69
N LEU A 218 6.56 -24.09 -11.59
CA LEU A 218 8.02 -24.07 -11.42
C LEU A 218 8.75 -24.95 -12.46
N SER A 219 8.13 -26.02 -12.94
CA SER A 219 8.66 -26.85 -14.03
C SER A 219 8.77 -26.09 -15.37
N ALA A 220 7.89 -25.12 -15.61
CA ALA A 220 7.94 -24.29 -16.81
C ALA A 220 9.10 -23.26 -16.78
N LEU A 221 9.77 -23.09 -15.64
CA LEU A 221 10.98 -22.27 -15.47
C LEU A 221 12.25 -23.12 -15.48
N SER A 222 12.18 -24.37 -15.93
CA SER A 222 13.34 -25.27 -15.98
C SER A 222 14.39 -24.71 -16.94
N LEU A 223 15.61 -24.60 -16.44
CA LEU A 223 16.80 -24.35 -17.24
C LEU A 223 17.48 -25.66 -17.66
N GLN A 224 17.25 -26.74 -16.94
CA GLN A 224 17.79 -28.07 -17.27
C GLN A 224 17.16 -28.59 -18.55
N GLU A 225 15.84 -28.54 -18.62
CA GLU A 225 15.02 -28.97 -19.78
C GLU A 225 14.08 -27.81 -20.18
N PRO A 226 14.58 -26.77 -20.86
CA PRO A 226 13.79 -25.59 -21.16
C PRO A 226 12.69 -25.92 -22.20
N VAL A 227 11.46 -25.56 -21.86
CA VAL A 227 10.29 -25.68 -22.74
C VAL A 227 9.99 -24.38 -23.50
N MET A 228 10.77 -23.32 -23.24
CA MET A 228 10.67 -22.00 -23.87
C MET A 228 12.04 -21.33 -23.97
N ALA A 229 12.13 -20.21 -24.68
CA ALA A 229 13.36 -19.42 -24.79
C ALA A 229 13.80 -18.86 -23.43
N LEU A 230 15.11 -18.68 -23.24
CA LEU A 230 15.70 -18.15 -21.98
C LEU A 230 15.15 -16.75 -21.64
N ALA A 231 14.94 -15.90 -22.66
CA ALA A 231 14.31 -14.58 -22.47
C ALA A 231 12.88 -14.69 -21.91
N ASP A 232 12.09 -15.68 -22.33
CA ASP A 232 10.73 -15.88 -21.83
C ASP A 232 10.73 -16.41 -20.39
N ILE A 233 11.71 -17.26 -20.04
CA ILE A 233 11.93 -17.67 -18.64
C ILE A 233 12.27 -16.46 -17.80
N SER A 234 13.18 -15.58 -18.26
CA SER A 234 13.59 -14.35 -17.60
C SER A 234 12.41 -13.41 -17.35
N LYS A 235 11.57 -13.16 -18.37
CA LYS A 235 10.34 -12.36 -18.25
C LYS A 235 9.35 -12.94 -17.23
N ARG A 236 9.20 -14.27 -17.19
CA ARG A 236 8.34 -14.92 -16.19
C ARG A 236 8.87 -14.77 -14.78
N ILE A 237 10.17 -14.85 -14.57
CA ILE A 237 10.80 -14.60 -13.26
C ILE A 237 10.53 -13.17 -12.79
N ILE A 238 10.70 -12.20 -13.69
CA ILE A 238 10.41 -10.78 -13.41
C ILE A 238 8.94 -10.58 -13.04
N LYS A 239 8.03 -11.21 -13.80
CA LYS A 239 6.60 -11.16 -13.49
C LYS A 239 6.28 -11.79 -12.14
N ILE A 240 6.91 -12.90 -11.77
CA ILE A 240 6.73 -13.53 -10.45
C ILE A 240 7.13 -12.56 -9.33
N PHE A 241 8.26 -11.87 -9.44
CA PHE A 241 8.69 -10.89 -8.42
C PHE A 241 7.79 -9.66 -8.38
N HIS A 242 7.30 -9.23 -9.54
CA HIS A 242 6.30 -8.15 -9.60
C HIS A 242 4.98 -8.58 -8.93
N ASP A 243 4.43 -9.74 -9.27
CA ASP A 243 3.19 -10.26 -8.72
C ASP A 243 3.30 -10.52 -7.20
N GLU A 244 4.47 -11.01 -6.73
CA GLU A 244 4.76 -11.19 -5.30
C GLU A 244 4.70 -9.87 -4.54
N GLU A 245 5.29 -8.82 -5.09
CA GLU A 245 5.27 -7.51 -4.49
C GLU A 245 3.89 -6.86 -4.54
N GLN A 246 3.15 -7.00 -5.64
CA GLN A 246 1.77 -6.53 -5.73
C GLN A 246 0.92 -7.20 -4.66
N ALA A 247 1.01 -8.53 -4.53
CA ALA A 247 0.30 -9.27 -3.50
C ALA A 247 0.74 -8.86 -2.08
N ARG A 248 2.03 -8.54 -1.87
CA ARG A 248 2.53 -8.01 -0.59
C ARG A 248 1.93 -6.66 -0.26
N VAL A 249 1.91 -5.74 -1.24
CA VAL A 249 1.31 -4.40 -1.07
C VAL A 249 -0.19 -4.52 -0.81
N GLU A 250 -0.88 -5.40 -1.53
CA GLU A 250 -2.31 -5.66 -1.34
C GLU A 250 -2.65 -6.26 0.03
N ALA A 251 -1.72 -7.02 0.62
CA ALA A 251 -1.86 -7.63 1.94
C ALA A 251 -1.51 -6.68 3.10
N LEU A 252 -0.90 -5.51 2.82
CA LEU A 252 -0.62 -4.53 3.87
C LEU A 252 -1.93 -3.96 4.44
N PRO A 253 -1.99 -3.76 5.77
CA PRO A 253 -3.10 -3.03 6.36
C PRO A 253 -3.26 -1.66 5.70
N PRO A 254 -4.49 -1.22 5.38
CA PRO A 254 -4.68 0.11 4.83
C PRO A 254 -4.37 1.18 5.88
N ASP A 255 -3.90 2.34 5.42
CA ASP A 255 -3.68 3.49 6.31
C ASP A 255 -4.99 4.03 6.85
N VAL A 256 -6.05 4.01 6.01
CA VAL A 256 -7.37 4.55 6.36
C VAL A 256 -8.48 3.61 5.88
N LEU A 257 -9.37 3.24 6.78
CA LEU A 257 -10.67 2.64 6.48
C LEU A 257 -11.73 3.75 6.47
N VAL A 258 -12.37 3.98 5.33
CA VAL A 258 -13.45 4.94 5.15
C VAL A 258 -14.78 4.19 5.11
N LEU A 259 -15.70 4.53 5.99
CA LEU A 259 -17.00 3.88 6.16
C LEU A 259 -18.14 4.82 5.76
N THR A 260 -19.18 4.26 5.17
CA THR A 260 -20.43 4.94 4.83
C THR A 260 -21.63 4.09 5.26
N ALA A 261 -22.79 4.69 5.47
CA ALA A 261 -23.99 3.96 5.85
C ALA A 261 -24.96 3.76 4.68
N LEU A 262 -24.98 4.70 3.73
CA LEU A 262 -25.94 4.76 2.63
C LEU A 262 -25.24 4.67 1.27
N ASP A 263 -25.96 4.16 0.26
CA ASP A 263 -25.45 4.08 -1.12
C ASP A 263 -25.07 5.46 -1.70
N VAL A 264 -25.82 6.51 -1.37
CA VAL A 264 -25.52 7.89 -1.79
C VAL A 264 -24.21 8.39 -1.20
N GLU A 265 -23.88 8.01 0.02
CA GLU A 265 -22.63 8.33 0.69
C GLU A 265 -21.47 7.52 0.11
N LEU A 266 -21.69 6.22 -0.16
CA LEU A 266 -20.71 5.39 -0.86
C LEU A 266 -20.37 5.94 -2.25
N ALA A 267 -21.40 6.34 -3.01
CA ALA A 267 -21.20 6.94 -4.33
C ALA A 267 -20.39 8.24 -4.25
N ALA A 268 -20.69 9.10 -3.26
CA ALA A 268 -19.94 10.32 -3.00
C ALA A 268 -18.49 10.03 -2.58
N ALA A 269 -18.25 9.04 -1.71
CA ALA A 269 -16.94 8.60 -1.29
C ALA A 269 -16.11 8.09 -2.48
N LYS A 270 -16.69 7.22 -3.31
CA LYS A 270 -16.04 6.70 -4.53
C LYS A 270 -15.66 7.83 -5.47
N GLN A 271 -16.56 8.75 -5.74
CA GLN A 271 -16.30 9.89 -6.62
C GLN A 271 -15.15 10.77 -6.09
N ALA A 272 -15.16 11.11 -4.81
CA ALA A 272 -14.13 11.95 -4.19
C ALA A 272 -12.75 11.27 -4.15
N LEU A 273 -12.70 9.94 -4.03
CA LEU A 273 -11.48 9.14 -4.04
C LEU A 273 -11.01 8.75 -5.46
N GLY A 274 -11.70 9.19 -6.51
CA GLY A 274 -11.37 8.86 -7.89
C GLY A 274 -11.62 7.39 -8.26
N ILE A 275 -12.48 6.70 -7.53
CA ILE A 275 -12.90 5.32 -7.83
C ILE A 275 -14.00 5.37 -8.88
N ALA A 276 -13.81 4.70 -10.02
CA ALA A 276 -14.80 4.64 -11.09
C ALA A 276 -16.11 4.01 -10.58
N THR A 277 -17.24 4.42 -11.15
CA THR A 277 -18.58 3.94 -10.73
C THR A 277 -18.73 2.43 -10.94
N ASP A 278 -18.11 1.91 -12.01
CA ASP A 278 -18.09 0.50 -12.42
C ASP A 278 -16.87 -0.26 -11.89
N ALA A 279 -16.05 0.37 -11.01
CA ALA A 279 -14.89 -0.29 -10.44
C ALA A 279 -15.28 -1.55 -9.68
N GLU A 280 -14.59 -2.65 -9.97
CA GLU A 280 -14.77 -3.91 -9.28
C GLU A 280 -14.43 -3.76 -7.79
N HIS A 281 -15.18 -4.47 -6.97
CA HIS A 281 -14.91 -4.56 -5.54
C HIS A 281 -14.10 -5.81 -5.20
N VAL A 282 -13.40 -5.76 -4.10
CA VAL A 282 -12.84 -6.95 -3.44
C VAL A 282 -13.83 -7.36 -2.34
N THR A 283 -14.09 -8.65 -2.20
CA THR A 283 -14.95 -9.16 -1.14
C THR A 283 -14.10 -9.67 0.01
N THR A 284 -14.37 -9.22 1.23
CA THR A 284 -13.70 -9.70 2.45
C THR A 284 -14.12 -11.14 2.80
N GLN A 285 -13.46 -11.75 3.79
CA GLN A 285 -13.82 -13.11 4.23
C GLN A 285 -15.26 -13.17 4.77
N ASP A 286 -15.74 -12.09 5.39
CA ASP A 286 -17.10 -11.96 5.91
C ASP A 286 -18.12 -11.51 4.84
N GLY A 287 -17.71 -11.42 3.56
CA GLY A 287 -18.61 -11.08 2.45
C GLY A 287 -18.83 -9.58 2.25
N ILE A 288 -18.09 -8.70 2.92
CA ILE A 288 -18.24 -7.25 2.79
C ILE A 288 -17.50 -6.76 1.53
N HIS A 289 -18.17 -5.96 0.71
CA HIS A 289 -17.58 -5.36 -0.48
C HIS A 289 -16.73 -4.15 -0.11
N ILE A 290 -15.50 -4.11 -0.59
CA ILE A 290 -14.56 -3.02 -0.35
C ILE A 290 -13.94 -2.53 -1.66
N TRP A 291 -13.62 -1.24 -1.73
CA TRP A 291 -12.90 -0.60 -2.82
C TRP A 291 -11.61 0.01 -2.29
N LYS A 292 -10.54 -0.06 -3.06
CA LYS A 292 -9.23 0.50 -2.69
C LYS A 292 -8.93 1.74 -3.52
N ALA A 293 -8.38 2.76 -2.91
CA ALA A 293 -7.92 3.97 -3.58
C ALA A 293 -6.68 4.56 -2.90
N PRO A 294 -5.72 5.09 -3.66
CA PRO A 294 -4.63 5.87 -3.11
C PRO A 294 -5.06 7.31 -2.87
N VAL A 295 -4.59 7.93 -1.79
CA VAL A 295 -4.71 9.38 -1.56
C VAL A 295 -3.31 9.96 -1.42
N THR A 296 -2.94 10.88 -2.32
CA THR A 296 -1.65 11.56 -2.26
C THR A 296 -1.65 12.59 -1.12
N LYS A 297 -0.74 12.43 -0.19
CA LYS A 297 -0.57 13.34 0.95
C LYS A 297 0.32 14.54 0.59
N ARG A 298 0.16 15.61 1.36
CA ARG A 298 1.10 16.74 1.35
C ARG A 298 2.53 16.20 1.60
N GLY A 299 3.45 16.45 0.65
CA GLY A 299 4.81 15.91 0.70
C GLY A 299 5.03 14.66 -0.17
N GLY A 300 4.04 14.27 -1.00
CA GLY A 300 4.20 13.26 -2.06
C GLY A 300 4.08 11.80 -1.62
N LYS A 301 3.92 11.51 -0.32
CA LYS A 301 3.60 10.15 0.15
C LYS A 301 2.17 9.78 -0.21
N THR A 302 1.93 8.50 -0.45
CA THR A 302 0.58 7.98 -0.75
C THR A 302 0.04 7.23 0.46
N ALA A 303 -1.20 7.57 0.87
CA ALA A 303 -1.97 6.81 1.84
C ALA A 303 -2.85 5.78 1.11
N SER A 304 -2.86 4.55 1.59
CA SER A 304 -3.76 3.49 1.12
C SER A 304 -5.10 3.60 1.82
N CYS A 305 -6.17 3.87 1.07
CA CYS A 305 -7.52 3.95 1.58
C CYS A 305 -8.36 2.75 1.14
N VAL A 306 -9.18 2.25 2.03
CA VAL A 306 -10.22 1.26 1.74
C VAL A 306 -11.56 1.87 2.08
N VAL A 307 -12.54 1.72 1.17
CA VAL A 307 -13.92 2.20 1.36
C VAL A 307 -14.85 1.01 1.50
N ALA A 308 -15.79 1.07 2.44
CA ALA A 308 -16.87 0.10 2.61
C ALA A 308 -18.16 0.81 3.00
N CYS A 309 -19.30 0.16 2.69
CA CYS A 309 -20.61 0.60 3.12
C CYS A 309 -21.23 -0.44 4.08
N PHE A 310 -21.96 0.02 5.09
CA PHE A 310 -22.70 -0.86 5.98
C PHE A 310 -23.83 -1.58 5.23
N ALA A 311 -24.26 -2.70 5.77
CA ALA A 311 -25.41 -3.42 5.21
C ALA A 311 -26.77 -2.72 5.51
N GLY A 312 -26.77 -1.83 6.51
CA GLY A 312 -27.93 -1.06 6.95
C GLY A 312 -27.52 0.15 7.79
N ALA A 313 -28.46 1.06 8.02
CA ALA A 313 -28.28 2.19 8.92
C ALA A 313 -28.53 1.78 10.38
N GLY A 314 -27.84 2.43 11.30
CA GLY A 314 -27.98 2.24 12.74
C GLY A 314 -26.70 1.78 13.44
N ASN A 315 -26.66 1.98 14.74
CA ASN A 315 -25.46 1.73 15.57
C ASN A 315 -25.12 0.24 15.65
N ILE A 316 -26.10 -0.67 15.58
CA ILE A 316 -25.87 -2.11 15.63
C ILE A 316 -25.10 -2.57 14.39
N ASP A 317 -25.56 -2.19 13.20
CA ASP A 317 -24.87 -2.52 11.94
C ASP A 317 -23.50 -1.84 11.86
N ALA A 318 -23.42 -0.57 12.25
CA ALA A 318 -22.17 0.17 12.31
C ALA A 318 -21.13 -0.52 13.21
N ALA A 319 -21.52 -0.97 14.40
CA ALA A 319 -20.63 -1.69 15.33
C ALA A 319 -20.19 -3.04 14.76
N SER A 320 -21.12 -3.82 14.20
CA SER A 320 -20.88 -5.16 13.69
C SER A 320 -19.93 -5.14 12.48
N VAL A 321 -20.29 -4.41 11.43
CA VAL A 321 -19.51 -4.33 10.19
C VAL A 321 -18.14 -3.69 10.44
N THR A 322 -18.08 -2.63 11.28
CA THR A 322 -16.79 -2.03 11.66
C THR A 322 -15.90 -3.05 12.35
N SER A 323 -16.42 -3.84 13.29
CA SER A 323 -15.64 -4.84 14.01
C SER A 323 -15.08 -5.93 13.09
N MET A 324 -15.87 -6.44 12.13
CA MET A 324 -15.42 -7.39 11.12
C MET A 324 -14.28 -6.81 10.29
N LEU A 325 -14.45 -5.60 9.75
CA LEU A 325 -13.44 -4.92 8.94
C LEU A 325 -12.16 -4.59 9.73
N LEU A 326 -12.29 -4.21 11.00
CA LEU A 326 -11.12 -3.96 11.86
C LEU A 326 -10.34 -5.25 12.15
N GLY A 327 -11.03 -6.36 12.34
CA GLY A 327 -10.42 -7.68 12.54
C GLY A 327 -9.64 -8.16 11.33
N GLU A 328 -10.21 -8.02 10.13
CA GLU A 328 -9.61 -8.50 8.88
C GLU A 328 -8.55 -7.52 8.33
N LEU A 329 -8.91 -6.25 8.13
CA LEU A 329 -8.07 -5.26 7.45
C LEU A 329 -7.03 -4.60 8.35
N ARG A 330 -7.28 -4.51 9.65
CA ARG A 330 -6.40 -3.88 10.66
C ARG A 330 -5.93 -2.46 10.30
N PRO A 331 -6.81 -1.57 9.83
CA PRO A 331 -6.43 -0.24 9.37
C PRO A 331 -5.70 0.55 10.46
N ALA A 332 -4.84 1.51 10.05
CA ALA A 332 -4.18 2.39 11.01
C ALA A 332 -5.14 3.44 11.58
N ASN A 333 -6.08 3.93 10.76
CA ASN A 333 -7.08 4.93 11.13
C ASN A 333 -8.45 4.56 10.55
N VAL A 334 -9.51 5.02 11.18
CA VAL A 334 -10.89 4.85 10.70
C VAL A 334 -11.51 6.22 10.49
N MET A 335 -12.20 6.39 9.38
CA MET A 335 -13.05 7.55 9.12
C MET A 335 -14.45 7.08 8.73
N MET A 336 -15.45 7.81 9.13
CA MET A 336 -16.79 7.65 8.60
C MET A 336 -17.22 8.96 7.96
N LEU A 337 -17.68 8.89 6.75
CA LEU A 337 -18.33 10.02 6.11
C LEU A 337 -19.82 9.71 5.86
N GLY A 338 -20.63 10.72 5.95
CA GLY A 338 -22.05 10.56 5.72
C GLY A 338 -22.81 11.85 5.88
N ILE A 339 -24.14 11.73 5.94
CA ILE A 339 -25.06 12.84 6.15
C ILE A 339 -25.64 12.80 7.57
N ALA A 340 -26.16 13.92 8.02
CA ALA A 340 -26.78 14.05 9.33
C ALA A 340 -27.84 15.16 9.36
N ALA A 341 -28.74 15.09 10.34
CA ALA A 341 -29.63 16.18 10.67
C ALA A 341 -28.92 17.21 11.55
N GLY A 342 -29.05 18.50 11.22
CA GLY A 342 -28.50 19.62 11.98
C GLY A 342 -29.59 20.39 12.73
N MET A 343 -29.23 21.00 13.85
CA MET A 343 -30.12 21.94 14.54
C MET A 343 -30.22 23.26 13.75
N ARG A 344 -31.45 23.70 13.40
CA ARG A 344 -31.69 24.89 12.54
C ARG A 344 -30.94 26.15 12.96
N GLU A 345 -30.86 26.40 14.26
CA GLU A 345 -30.23 27.62 14.79
C GLU A 345 -28.69 27.53 14.82
N LYS A 346 -28.13 26.36 14.58
CA LYS A 346 -26.69 26.07 14.74
C LYS A 346 -26.03 25.56 13.46
N CYS A 347 -26.80 24.99 12.55
CA CYS A 347 -26.31 24.37 11.32
C CYS A 347 -26.99 24.98 10.09
N LYS A 348 -26.34 24.88 8.95
CA LYS A 348 -26.87 25.23 7.62
C LYS A 348 -26.81 23.98 6.74
N LEU A 349 -27.77 23.86 5.80
CA LEU A 349 -27.78 22.78 4.81
C LEU A 349 -26.50 22.80 3.97
N GLY A 350 -25.86 21.65 3.78
CA GLY A 350 -24.59 21.52 3.08
C GLY A 350 -23.35 21.86 3.91
N GLU A 351 -23.50 22.36 5.13
CA GLU A 351 -22.37 22.55 6.05
C GLU A 351 -21.78 21.21 6.46
N VAL A 352 -20.44 21.13 6.61
CA VAL A 352 -19.76 19.91 7.02
C VAL A 352 -19.24 20.06 8.45
N VAL A 353 -19.49 19.02 9.25
CA VAL A 353 -19.01 18.95 10.64
C VAL A 353 -18.06 17.78 10.85
N LEU A 354 -17.03 18.01 11.64
CA LEU A 354 -16.11 17.00 12.19
C LEU A 354 -16.57 16.72 13.61
N ALA A 355 -16.98 15.47 13.89
CA ALA A 355 -17.52 15.12 15.20
C ALA A 355 -16.43 15.16 16.28
N GLU A 356 -16.46 16.18 17.14
CA GLU A 356 -15.57 16.30 18.30
C GLU A 356 -15.95 15.33 19.42
N ARG A 357 -17.25 15.07 19.57
CA ARG A 357 -17.87 14.17 20.56
C ARG A 357 -19.06 13.46 19.96
N ILE A 358 -19.24 12.23 20.42
CA ILE A 358 -20.46 11.46 20.19
C ILE A 358 -21.19 11.32 21.52
N VAL A 359 -22.50 11.59 21.50
CA VAL A 359 -23.41 11.39 22.63
C VAL A 359 -24.36 10.28 22.25
N ALA A 360 -24.15 9.06 22.75
CA ALA A 360 -25.05 7.94 22.59
C ALA A 360 -26.23 8.13 23.56
N TYR A 361 -27.41 8.48 23.03
CA TYR A 361 -28.53 8.96 23.85
C TYR A 361 -29.59 7.93 24.16
N ASP A 362 -29.56 6.74 23.56
CA ASP A 362 -30.58 5.71 23.76
C ASP A 362 -30.49 5.00 25.11
N GLY A 363 -29.35 5.10 25.79
CA GLY A 363 -29.19 4.51 27.13
C GLY A 363 -30.11 5.14 28.16
N ALA A 364 -30.98 4.34 28.77
CA ALA A 364 -31.93 4.81 29.76
C ALA A 364 -32.29 3.75 30.79
N ALA A 365 -32.73 4.18 31.99
CA ALA A 365 -33.38 3.34 32.97
C ALA A 365 -34.87 3.66 33.02
N LEU A 366 -35.70 2.63 33.02
CA LEU A 366 -37.11 2.73 33.31
C LEU A 366 -37.29 2.65 34.82
N VAL A 367 -37.76 3.71 35.45
CA VAL A 367 -37.93 3.80 36.88
C VAL A 367 -39.41 3.66 37.28
N ALA A 368 -39.68 3.47 38.57
CA ALA A 368 -41.02 3.31 39.08
C ALA A 368 -41.94 4.47 38.68
N GLY A 369 -43.17 4.19 38.26
CA GLY A 369 -44.10 5.17 37.75
C GLY A 369 -44.00 5.45 36.26
N GLY A 370 -43.13 4.71 35.49
CA GLY A 370 -43.00 4.81 34.05
C GLY A 370 -42.13 5.98 33.55
N ALA A 371 -41.44 6.65 34.49
CA ALA A 371 -40.50 7.69 34.12
C ALA A 371 -39.22 7.09 33.50
N VAL A 372 -38.59 7.83 32.61
CA VAL A 372 -37.35 7.45 31.91
C VAL A 372 -36.21 8.31 32.43
N GLU A 373 -35.21 7.64 33.02
CA GLU A 373 -33.96 8.28 33.45
C GLU A 373 -32.90 8.08 32.35
N HIS A 374 -32.58 9.12 31.62
CA HIS A 374 -31.58 9.05 30.54
C HIS A 374 -30.18 8.88 31.09
N ARG A 375 -29.39 8.01 30.46
CA ARG A 375 -28.01 7.67 30.79
C ARG A 375 -27.12 7.73 29.55
N PRO A 376 -26.91 8.94 28.98
CA PRO A 376 -26.14 9.07 27.75
C PRO A 376 -24.67 8.73 28.00
N GLU A 377 -24.05 7.99 27.07
CA GLU A 377 -22.61 7.78 27.05
C GLU A 377 -21.95 8.81 26.14
N ILE A 378 -20.86 9.44 26.63
CA ILE A 378 -20.17 10.50 25.89
C ILE A 378 -18.76 10.05 25.55
N THR A 379 -18.51 9.86 24.26
CA THR A 379 -17.18 9.51 23.72
C THR A 379 -16.54 10.72 23.05
N ARG A 380 -15.27 10.98 23.34
CA ARG A 380 -14.46 12.05 22.70
C ARG A 380 -13.44 11.43 21.75
N LEU A 381 -13.05 12.21 20.75
CA LEU A 381 -11.88 11.89 19.94
C LEU A 381 -10.64 11.69 20.81
N ASN A 382 -9.76 10.77 20.42
CA ASN A 382 -8.46 10.65 21.08
C ASN A 382 -7.59 11.91 20.86
N THR A 383 -6.55 12.06 21.66
CA THR A 383 -5.73 13.29 21.69
C THR A 383 -5.07 13.57 20.35
N ARG A 384 -4.56 12.54 19.64
CA ARG A 384 -3.92 12.70 18.32
C ARG A 384 -4.92 13.26 17.30
N VAL A 385 -6.08 12.60 17.14
CA VAL A 385 -7.09 13.06 16.17
C VAL A 385 -7.58 14.46 16.49
N ARG A 386 -7.73 14.82 17.78
CA ARG A 386 -8.11 16.21 18.16
C ARG A 386 -7.06 17.22 17.75
N GLN A 387 -5.77 16.90 17.93
CA GLN A 387 -4.68 17.79 17.52
C GLN A 387 -4.62 17.92 15.99
N ASP A 388 -4.77 16.80 15.27
CA ASP A 388 -4.80 16.80 13.80
C ASP A 388 -5.97 17.65 13.28
N VAL A 389 -7.18 17.50 13.84
CA VAL A 389 -8.36 18.32 13.49
C VAL A 389 -8.13 19.80 13.80
N ALA A 390 -7.59 20.11 14.98
CA ALA A 390 -7.33 21.50 15.36
C ALA A 390 -6.30 22.15 14.43
N SER A 391 -5.22 21.43 14.10
CA SER A 391 -4.19 21.89 13.15
C SER A 391 -4.77 22.10 11.76
N TYR A 392 -5.56 21.14 11.26
CA TYR A 392 -6.24 21.22 9.96
C TYR A 392 -7.14 22.45 9.87
N LEU A 393 -7.98 22.68 10.88
CA LEU A 393 -8.91 23.82 10.90
C LEU A 393 -8.22 25.17 11.13
N SER A 394 -7.01 25.19 11.70
CA SER A 394 -6.24 26.43 11.89
C SER A 394 -5.65 26.99 10.59
N ASP A 395 -5.38 26.11 9.59
CA ASP A 395 -4.89 26.50 8.25
C ASP A 395 -6.07 26.89 7.32
N ARG A 396 -6.89 27.83 7.80
CA ARG A 396 -8.19 28.18 7.20
C ARG A 396 -8.09 28.55 5.71
N GLU A 397 -7.12 29.37 5.33
CA GLU A 397 -6.97 29.84 3.95
C GLU A 397 -6.67 28.69 3.00
N SER A 398 -5.73 27.82 3.36
CA SER A 398 -5.37 26.67 2.54
C SER A 398 -6.52 25.65 2.46
N VAL A 399 -7.22 25.40 3.57
CA VAL A 399 -8.38 24.48 3.60
C VAL A 399 -9.49 25.01 2.69
N VAL A 400 -9.85 26.28 2.80
CA VAL A 400 -10.90 26.90 1.95
C VAL A 400 -10.51 26.85 0.48
N ALA A 401 -9.25 27.16 0.13
CA ALA A 401 -8.79 27.13 -1.25
C ALA A 401 -8.90 25.70 -1.85
N ARG A 402 -8.41 24.68 -1.13
CA ARG A 402 -8.47 23.29 -1.60
C ARG A 402 -9.89 22.75 -1.69
N LEU A 403 -10.73 22.99 -0.68
CA LEU A 403 -12.12 22.55 -0.68
C LEU A 403 -12.95 23.26 -1.76
N THR A 404 -12.68 24.54 -2.04
CA THR A 404 -13.34 25.24 -3.16
C THR A 404 -13.05 24.56 -4.49
N GLU A 405 -11.82 24.11 -4.72
CA GLU A 405 -11.46 23.38 -5.92
C GLU A 405 -12.08 21.97 -5.94
N SER A 406 -12.06 21.28 -4.79
CA SER A 406 -12.73 19.97 -4.65
C SER A 406 -14.24 20.06 -4.92
N TYR A 407 -14.89 21.11 -4.44
CA TYR A 407 -16.33 21.31 -4.68
C TYR A 407 -16.64 21.52 -6.17
N LYS A 408 -15.79 22.27 -6.90
CA LYS A 408 -15.91 22.39 -8.36
C LYS A 408 -15.73 21.04 -9.06
N THR A 409 -14.70 20.28 -8.68
CA THR A 409 -14.40 18.97 -9.27
C THR A 409 -15.51 17.96 -9.05
N LEU A 410 -16.18 18.02 -7.89
CA LEU A 410 -17.27 17.12 -7.52
C LEU A 410 -18.66 17.64 -7.95
N ASP A 411 -18.72 18.77 -8.64
CA ASP A 411 -19.95 19.43 -9.06
C ASP A 411 -20.91 19.66 -7.88
N ILE A 412 -20.39 20.30 -6.81
CA ILE A 412 -21.16 20.66 -5.62
C ILE A 412 -21.62 22.11 -5.76
N VAL A 413 -22.89 22.29 -6.11
CA VAL A 413 -23.53 23.60 -6.19
C VAL A 413 -24.77 23.59 -5.31
N PHE A 414 -24.75 24.38 -4.24
CA PHE A 414 -25.91 24.47 -3.37
C PHE A 414 -26.98 25.39 -4.00
N PRO A 415 -28.25 24.94 -3.99
CA PRO A 415 -29.34 25.76 -4.50
C PRO A 415 -29.56 26.99 -3.62
N GLU A 416 -29.89 28.11 -4.26
CA GLU A 416 -30.32 29.33 -3.57
C GLU A 416 -31.83 29.25 -3.20
N ASN A 417 -32.21 29.97 -2.15
CA ASN A 417 -33.64 30.13 -1.73
C ASN A 417 -34.37 28.81 -1.50
N VAL A 418 -33.85 27.99 -0.61
CA VAL A 418 -34.41 26.68 -0.25
C VAL A 418 -35.43 26.84 0.86
N GLU A 419 -36.67 26.35 0.65
CA GLU A 419 -37.75 26.35 1.65
C GLU A 419 -37.35 25.56 2.91
N ALA A 420 -36.55 24.50 2.75
CA ALA A 420 -36.08 23.65 3.84
C ALA A 420 -35.21 24.38 4.89
N GLY A 421 -34.61 25.55 4.57
CA GLY A 421 -33.89 26.39 5.56
C GLY A 421 -32.58 27.00 5.04
N PRO A 422 -31.77 27.55 5.94
CA PRO A 422 -30.54 28.25 5.58
C PRO A 422 -29.50 27.28 4.98
N VAL A 423 -28.85 27.73 3.91
CA VAL A 423 -27.82 26.98 3.16
C VAL A 423 -26.42 27.51 3.51
N ALA A 424 -25.41 26.64 3.50
CA ALA A 424 -24.03 27.02 3.72
C ALA A 424 -23.53 28.01 2.66
N GLU A 425 -22.89 29.09 3.11
CA GLU A 425 -22.32 30.13 2.25
C GLU A 425 -20.84 29.88 1.92
N GLY A 426 -20.22 28.90 2.58
CA GLY A 426 -18.81 28.58 2.43
C GLY A 426 -18.52 27.11 2.61
N VAL A 427 -17.28 26.72 2.30
CA VAL A 427 -16.82 25.33 2.27
C VAL A 427 -16.04 24.92 3.54
N MET A 428 -15.78 25.85 4.47
CA MET A 428 -14.99 25.59 5.68
C MET A 428 -15.75 24.69 6.64
N PRO A 429 -15.24 23.50 7.00
CA PRO A 429 -15.86 22.64 8.00
C PRO A 429 -15.68 23.19 9.42
N LYS A 430 -16.53 22.75 10.34
CA LYS A 430 -16.43 23.06 11.77
C LYS A 430 -16.46 21.79 12.62
N THR A 431 -16.12 21.92 13.90
CA THR A 431 -16.35 20.84 14.87
C THR A 431 -17.75 20.93 15.45
N ALA A 432 -18.36 19.78 15.79
CA ALA A 432 -19.64 19.71 16.45
C ALA A 432 -19.73 18.54 17.45
N THR A 433 -20.65 18.65 18.42
CA THR A 433 -21.10 17.53 19.22
C THR A 433 -22.28 16.86 18.53
N VAL A 434 -22.17 15.55 18.28
CA VAL A 434 -23.13 14.76 17.54
C VAL A 434 -23.86 13.79 18.47
N ALA A 435 -25.18 13.84 18.46
CA ALA A 435 -26.02 12.82 19.12
C ALA A 435 -26.17 11.63 18.19
N SER A 436 -25.99 10.42 18.72
CA SER A 436 -26.12 9.17 17.98
C SER A 436 -27.13 8.24 18.67
N GLY A 437 -28.07 7.72 17.91
CA GLY A 437 -29.10 6.80 18.41
C GLY A 437 -29.81 6.07 17.28
N GLU A 438 -30.65 5.08 17.63
CA GLU A 438 -31.33 4.20 16.66
C GLU A 438 -32.57 4.84 16.01
N LYS A 439 -32.89 6.09 16.37
CA LYS A 439 -34.15 6.74 15.93
C LYS A 439 -33.88 7.84 14.93
N LEU A 440 -34.51 7.73 13.75
CA LEU A 440 -34.57 8.82 12.78
C LEU A 440 -35.37 10.00 13.39
N LEU A 441 -34.71 11.13 13.58
CA LEU A 441 -35.37 12.34 14.06
C LEU A 441 -36.19 12.98 12.94
N ARG A 442 -37.48 13.27 13.24
CA ARG A 442 -38.39 14.01 12.37
C ARG A 442 -39.20 15.05 13.17
N ASP A 443 -38.75 15.42 14.31
CA ASP A 443 -39.42 16.30 15.26
C ASP A 443 -38.39 17.27 15.86
N PRO A 444 -38.51 18.59 15.59
CA PRO A 444 -37.58 19.60 16.10
C PRO A 444 -37.49 19.65 17.64
N GLU A 445 -38.60 19.30 18.34
CA GLU A 445 -38.59 19.27 19.79
C GLU A 445 -37.62 18.20 20.34
N LYS A 446 -37.38 17.14 19.58
CA LYS A 446 -36.40 16.10 19.94
C LYS A 446 -34.97 16.63 19.97
N PHE A 447 -34.61 17.57 19.10
CA PHE A 447 -33.30 18.25 19.21
C PHE A 447 -33.17 19.02 20.50
N LEU A 448 -34.22 19.69 20.96
CA LEU A 448 -34.20 20.38 22.25
C LEU A 448 -34.00 19.39 23.40
N ALA A 449 -34.71 18.26 23.39
CA ALA A 449 -34.51 17.19 24.37
C ALA A 449 -33.09 16.61 24.35
N LEU A 450 -32.47 16.43 23.18
CA LEU A 450 -31.06 16.02 23.07
C LEU A 450 -30.09 17.05 23.67
N ARG A 451 -30.40 18.34 23.59
CA ARG A 451 -29.61 19.38 24.26
C ARG A 451 -29.78 19.40 25.78
N GLU A 452 -30.92 18.98 26.30
CA GLU A 452 -31.08 18.78 27.73
C GLU A 452 -30.13 17.68 28.25
N LEU A 453 -29.95 16.61 27.45
CA LEU A 453 -28.99 15.55 27.76
C LEU A 453 -27.53 16.01 27.66
N HIS A 454 -27.21 16.84 26.66
CA HIS A 454 -25.89 17.41 26.50
C HIS A 454 -25.96 18.77 25.79
N GLY A 455 -25.77 19.86 26.53
CA GLY A 455 -26.01 21.24 26.09
C GLY A 455 -25.25 21.74 24.85
N LYS A 456 -24.28 20.97 24.34
CA LYS A 456 -23.52 21.27 23.12
C LYS A 456 -23.95 20.48 21.89
N THR A 457 -24.97 19.64 22.00
CA THR A 457 -25.46 18.85 20.85
C THR A 457 -26.02 19.77 19.78
N GLU A 458 -25.55 19.62 18.55
CA GLU A 458 -25.92 20.42 17.38
C GLU A 458 -26.31 19.56 16.17
N VAL A 459 -25.93 18.29 16.16
CA VAL A 459 -26.12 17.36 15.05
C VAL A 459 -26.64 16.02 15.58
N ALA A 460 -27.44 15.31 14.81
CA ALA A 460 -27.93 13.98 15.14
C ALA A 460 -27.81 13.03 13.93
N GLU A 461 -27.43 11.78 14.21
CA GLU A 461 -27.26 10.69 13.25
C GLU A 461 -27.46 9.34 13.92
N MET A 462 -27.21 8.20 13.21
CA MET A 462 -27.64 6.89 13.67
C MET A 462 -26.52 5.84 13.79
N GLU A 463 -25.26 6.14 13.49
CA GLU A 463 -24.15 5.15 13.38
C GLU A 463 -22.95 5.41 14.31
N GLY A 464 -22.79 6.66 14.76
CA GLY A 464 -21.56 7.11 15.45
C GLY A 464 -21.32 6.38 16.77
N ALA A 465 -22.32 6.06 17.55
CA ALA A 465 -22.13 5.36 18.83
C ALA A 465 -21.57 3.95 18.58
N GLY A 466 -22.12 3.19 17.64
CA GLY A 466 -21.64 1.87 17.25
C GLY A 466 -20.24 1.88 16.67
N LEU A 467 -19.98 2.81 15.75
CA LEU A 467 -18.67 3.03 15.16
C LEU A 467 -17.58 3.29 16.24
N PHE A 468 -17.83 4.25 17.12
CA PHE A 468 -16.86 4.63 18.14
C PHE A 468 -16.63 3.51 19.17
N ALA A 469 -17.68 2.75 19.53
CA ALA A 469 -17.56 1.59 20.40
C ALA A 469 -16.69 0.49 19.76
N ALA A 470 -16.91 0.16 18.49
CA ALA A 470 -16.08 -0.79 17.75
C ALA A 470 -14.62 -0.32 17.68
N CYS A 471 -14.37 0.93 17.29
CA CYS A 471 -13.01 1.47 17.20
C CYS A 471 -12.30 1.49 18.58
N ALA A 472 -13.00 1.78 19.66
CA ALA A 472 -12.44 1.77 21.01
C ALA A 472 -11.99 0.35 21.41
N ASN A 473 -12.79 -0.69 21.12
CA ASN A 473 -12.45 -2.08 21.39
C ASN A 473 -11.18 -2.55 20.68
N PHE A 474 -10.92 -2.03 19.48
CA PHE A 474 -9.72 -2.33 18.69
C PHE A 474 -8.58 -1.32 18.88
N GLY A 475 -8.75 -0.32 19.77
CA GLY A 475 -7.75 0.72 20.00
C GLY A 475 -7.45 1.59 18.77
N LYS A 476 -8.42 1.75 17.87
CA LYS A 476 -8.24 2.47 16.60
C LYS A 476 -8.67 3.93 16.71
N PRO A 477 -7.84 4.88 16.19
CA PRO A 477 -8.26 6.26 16.04
C PRO A 477 -9.43 6.38 15.05
N VAL A 478 -10.42 7.18 15.38
CA VAL A 478 -11.62 7.37 14.55
C VAL A 478 -12.00 8.84 14.46
N LEU A 479 -12.44 9.27 13.27
CA LEU A 479 -13.05 10.56 13.03
C LEU A 479 -14.31 10.37 12.19
N MET A 480 -15.41 11.00 12.59
CA MET A 480 -16.65 11.04 11.82
C MET A 480 -16.83 12.43 11.19
N VAL A 481 -17.16 12.44 9.90
CA VAL A 481 -17.41 13.63 9.07
C VAL A 481 -18.86 13.56 8.57
N ARG A 482 -19.65 14.59 8.85
CA ARG A 482 -21.07 14.62 8.46
C ARG A 482 -21.39 15.89 7.69
N GLY A 483 -22.05 15.75 6.54
CA GLY A 483 -22.69 16.83 5.82
C GLY A 483 -24.14 17.01 6.30
N ILE A 484 -24.54 18.25 6.54
CA ILE A 484 -25.90 18.52 7.00
C ILE A 484 -26.87 18.44 5.82
N SER A 485 -27.75 17.46 5.84
CA SER A 485 -28.72 17.16 4.77
C SER A 485 -30.12 17.67 5.06
N ASP A 486 -30.49 17.78 6.32
CA ASP A 486 -31.80 18.23 6.80
C ASP A 486 -31.74 18.74 8.24
N PHE A 487 -32.87 19.16 8.78
CA PHE A 487 -32.95 19.65 10.16
C PHE A 487 -33.74 18.72 11.10
N GLY A 488 -33.92 17.47 10.71
CA GLY A 488 -34.68 16.49 11.51
C GLY A 488 -36.15 16.86 11.69
N ASP A 489 -36.73 17.56 10.75
CA ASP A 489 -38.15 17.97 10.75
C ASP A 489 -38.93 17.42 9.53
N SER A 490 -40.15 17.90 9.33
CA SER A 490 -41.02 17.46 8.25
C SER A 490 -40.66 18.09 6.89
N VAL A 491 -39.89 19.18 6.88
CA VAL A 491 -39.55 19.90 5.65
C VAL A 491 -38.20 19.38 5.15
N LYS A 492 -38.22 18.54 4.11
CA LYS A 492 -37.03 17.93 3.52
C LYS A 492 -36.83 18.39 2.08
N ASP A 493 -35.57 18.60 1.73
CA ASP A 493 -35.16 18.75 0.35
C ASP A 493 -34.16 17.64 0.01
N ASN A 494 -34.60 16.62 -0.70
CA ASN A 494 -33.80 15.44 -1.04
C ASN A 494 -32.57 15.76 -1.89
N ARG A 495 -32.47 16.94 -2.51
CA ARG A 495 -31.28 17.40 -3.24
C ARG A 495 -30.07 17.50 -2.29
N PHE A 496 -30.30 17.86 -1.03
CA PHE A 496 -29.24 17.98 -0.04
C PHE A 496 -28.66 16.64 0.45
N HIS A 497 -29.33 15.51 0.28
CA HIS A 497 -28.75 14.21 0.60
C HIS A 497 -27.46 13.96 -0.21
N LEU A 498 -27.52 14.13 -1.53
CA LEU A 498 -26.35 13.96 -2.41
C LEU A 498 -25.31 15.06 -2.20
N LEU A 499 -25.74 16.33 -2.12
CA LEU A 499 -24.83 17.47 -1.99
C LEU A 499 -24.08 17.44 -0.65
N ALA A 500 -24.76 17.12 0.44
CA ALA A 500 -24.17 16.98 1.78
C ALA A 500 -23.20 15.78 1.84
N ALA A 501 -23.55 14.64 1.21
CA ALA A 501 -22.66 13.49 1.12
C ALA A 501 -21.40 13.82 0.33
N LYS A 502 -21.51 14.49 -0.81
CA LYS A 502 -20.37 14.95 -1.61
C LYS A 502 -19.48 15.94 -0.84
N ALA A 503 -20.09 16.89 -0.11
CA ALA A 503 -19.37 17.85 0.72
C ALA A 503 -18.59 17.15 1.84
N ALA A 504 -19.21 16.20 2.54
CA ALA A 504 -18.54 15.38 3.55
C ALA A 504 -17.41 14.55 2.95
N ALA A 505 -17.59 13.99 1.75
CA ALA A 505 -16.54 13.23 1.05
C ALA A 505 -15.36 14.12 0.64
N ALA A 506 -15.61 15.33 0.11
CA ALA A 506 -14.55 16.31 -0.20
C ALA A 506 -13.69 16.64 1.02
N VAL A 507 -14.34 16.96 2.16
CA VAL A 507 -13.65 17.25 3.43
C VAL A 507 -12.89 16.03 3.93
N THR A 508 -13.45 14.83 3.83
CA THR A 508 -12.80 13.58 4.23
C THR A 508 -11.50 13.37 3.47
N VAL A 509 -11.52 13.47 2.15
CA VAL A 509 -10.33 13.26 1.29
C VAL A 509 -9.30 14.36 1.53
N ASP A 510 -9.70 15.63 1.64
CA ASP A 510 -8.78 16.73 1.95
C ASP A 510 -8.14 16.56 3.33
N TYR A 511 -8.90 16.11 4.33
CA TYR A 511 -8.36 15.82 5.67
C TYR A 511 -7.36 14.66 5.66
N ILE A 512 -7.64 13.57 4.94
CA ILE A 512 -6.68 12.47 4.77
C ILE A 512 -5.39 12.99 4.13
N ALA A 513 -5.51 13.78 3.08
CA ALA A 513 -4.37 14.30 2.33
C ALA A 513 -3.53 15.31 3.13
N ASN A 514 -4.15 16.18 3.91
CA ASN A 514 -3.52 17.39 4.44
C ASN A 514 -3.58 17.54 5.97
N GLY A 515 -4.51 16.88 6.65
CA GLY A 515 -4.75 17.05 8.10
C GLY A 515 -4.34 15.85 8.95
N MET A 516 -4.46 14.63 8.41
CA MET A 516 -4.26 13.40 9.17
C MET A 516 -2.78 13.06 9.33
N THR A 517 -2.33 12.76 10.54
CA THR A 517 -1.04 12.11 10.82
C THR A 517 -1.16 10.60 10.65
N LEU A 518 -0.33 9.99 9.78
CA LEU A 518 -0.25 8.55 9.53
C LEU A 518 0.92 7.92 10.24
#